data_b89560bab57b440aafc9eb73b095638a
#
_entry.id   b89560bab57b440aafc9eb73b095638a
#
_cell.length_a   1.000
_cell.length_b   1.000
_cell.length_c   1.000
_cell.angle_alpha   90.00
_cell.angle_beta   90.00
_cell.angle_gamma   90.00
#
_symmetry.space_group_name_H-M   'P 1'
#
loop_
_entity.id
_entity.type
_entity.pdbx_description
1 polymer ?
#
loop_
_entity_poly.entity_id
_entity_poly.type
_entity_poly.pdbx_seq_one_letter_code
_entity_poly.pdbx_strand_id
1 'polypeptide(L)'
;APFIGPVSLAKALASGQIEQVICGGENYDGARPCYFEWVQALRAECVAADVTFNFIETGTVFVKDGRTYRMPSKRLQSRMAYKSGMNYQGRPLHFDLRDPLGWPIPEEDRYHPGYGPHCEECATRLTCNGCADCGACERRSV
;
A
#
# COMPACT_ATOMS: atom_id res chain seq x y z
N ALA A 1 2.92 -3.19 -9.86
CA ALA A 1 4.34 -3.33 -9.52
C ALA A 1 4.95 -4.51 -10.29
N PRO A 2 6.16 -4.39 -10.78
CA PRO A 2 7.08 -3.26 -10.62
C PRO A 2 6.74 -2.07 -11.53
N PHE A 3 6.99 -0.85 -11.04
CA PHE A 3 6.77 0.38 -11.78
C PHE A 3 8.06 0.77 -12.51
N ILE A 4 8.11 0.51 -13.80
CA ILE A 4 9.33 0.56 -14.64
C ILE A 4 9.22 1.56 -15.79
N GLY A 5 8.16 2.32 -15.84
CA GLY A 5 7.90 3.34 -16.85
C GLY A 5 6.65 4.16 -16.49
N PRO A 6 6.44 5.30 -17.13
CA PRO A 6 5.23 6.08 -16.91
C PRO A 6 3.99 5.29 -17.36
N VAL A 7 2.95 5.33 -16.56
CA VAL A 7 1.66 4.67 -16.81
C VAL A 7 0.55 5.68 -16.55
N SER A 8 -0.43 5.72 -17.41
CA SER A 8 -1.71 6.39 -17.14
C SER A 8 -2.82 5.36 -16.98
N LEU A 9 -3.57 5.48 -15.90
CA LEU A 9 -4.75 4.68 -15.60
C LEU A 9 -6.05 5.49 -15.73
N ALA A 10 -5.99 6.74 -16.22
CA ALA A 10 -7.13 7.65 -16.27
C ALA A 10 -8.37 7.01 -16.91
N LYS A 11 -8.20 6.28 -18.03
CA LYS A 11 -9.30 5.59 -18.70
C LYS A 11 -9.88 4.44 -17.87
N ALA A 12 -9.03 3.67 -17.19
CA ALA A 12 -9.47 2.57 -16.32
C ALA A 12 -10.15 3.10 -15.06
N LEU A 13 -9.60 4.15 -14.46
CA LEU A 13 -10.16 4.81 -13.29
C LEU A 13 -11.53 5.43 -13.57
N ALA A 14 -11.74 5.99 -14.79
CA ALA A 14 -13.02 6.53 -15.21
C ALA A 14 -14.13 5.48 -15.33
N SER A 15 -13.81 4.18 -15.40
CA SER A 15 -14.81 3.10 -15.39
C SER A 15 -15.54 2.95 -14.03
N GLY A 16 -14.97 3.49 -12.94
CA GLY A 16 -15.46 3.33 -11.58
C GLY A 16 -15.27 1.92 -10.97
N GLN A 17 -14.60 1.01 -11.71
CA GLN A 17 -14.40 -0.39 -11.28
C GLN A 17 -13.08 -0.61 -10.52
N ILE A 18 -12.23 0.42 -10.46
CA ILE A 18 -10.97 0.35 -9.73
C ILE A 18 -11.19 0.90 -8.31
N GLU A 19 -10.95 0.06 -7.33
CA GLU A 19 -11.10 0.41 -5.91
C GLU A 19 -9.78 0.88 -5.29
N GLN A 20 -8.66 0.34 -5.78
CA GLN A 20 -7.35 0.64 -5.22
C GLN A 20 -6.26 0.50 -6.28
N VAL A 21 -5.27 1.36 -6.23
CA VAL A 21 -4.04 1.26 -7.02
C VAL A 21 -2.85 1.10 -6.08
N ILE A 22 -2.05 0.07 -6.32
CA ILE A 22 -0.81 -0.19 -5.59
C ILE A 22 0.37 -0.01 -6.54
N CYS A 23 1.35 0.78 -6.12
CA CYS A 23 2.54 1.11 -6.90
C CYS A 23 3.81 0.80 -6.11
N GLY A 24 4.83 0.28 -6.79
CA GLY A 24 6.15 0.02 -6.20
C GLY A 24 7.20 -0.26 -7.28
N GLY A 25 8.46 0.12 -7.00
CA GLY A 25 9.59 -0.13 -7.89
C GLY A 25 10.12 -1.57 -7.80
N GLU A 26 11.08 -1.91 -8.67
CA GLU A 26 11.77 -3.20 -8.64
C GLU A 26 12.72 -3.28 -7.43
N ASN A 27 12.76 -4.45 -6.78
CA ASN A 27 13.48 -4.64 -5.52
C ASN A 27 14.57 -5.72 -5.56
N TYR A 28 15.20 -5.95 -6.70
CA TYR A 28 16.25 -6.93 -6.89
C TYR A 28 17.55 -6.29 -7.43
N ASP A 29 18.62 -7.07 -7.54
CA ASP A 29 19.86 -6.63 -8.14
C ASP A 29 19.70 -6.42 -9.65
N GLY A 30 20.23 -5.30 -10.18
CA GLY A 30 19.99 -4.90 -11.56
C GLY A 30 18.63 -4.25 -11.82
N ALA A 31 17.89 -3.88 -10.76
CA ALA A 31 16.60 -3.21 -10.87
C ALA A 31 16.67 -1.93 -11.72
N ARG A 32 15.62 -1.74 -12.54
CA ARG A 32 15.42 -0.49 -13.28
C ARG A 32 15.00 0.64 -12.34
N PRO A 33 15.32 1.88 -12.68
CA PRO A 33 14.95 3.00 -11.82
C PRO A 33 13.44 3.23 -11.78
N CYS A 34 12.91 3.48 -10.56
CA CYS A 34 11.59 4.02 -10.35
C CYS A 34 11.72 5.53 -10.17
N TYR A 35 11.06 6.31 -11.02
CA TYR A 35 11.09 7.76 -10.97
C TYR A 35 9.93 8.28 -10.14
N PHE A 36 10.23 9.20 -9.23
CA PHE A 36 9.23 9.77 -8.33
C PHE A 36 8.13 10.53 -9.08
N GLU A 37 8.48 11.19 -10.18
CA GLU A 37 7.56 11.92 -11.04
C GLU A 37 6.47 11.00 -11.62
N TRP A 38 6.80 9.74 -11.92
CA TRP A 38 5.81 8.76 -12.38
C TRP A 38 4.84 8.39 -11.26
N VAL A 39 5.36 8.26 -10.03
CA VAL A 39 4.53 7.98 -8.84
C VAL A 39 3.58 9.14 -8.58
N GLN A 40 4.07 10.38 -8.68
CA GLN A 40 3.26 11.59 -8.50
C GLN A 40 2.17 11.70 -9.56
N ALA A 41 2.49 11.44 -10.85
CA ALA A 41 1.52 11.49 -11.94
C ALA A 41 0.41 10.45 -11.73
N LEU A 42 0.76 9.21 -11.44
CA LEU A 42 -0.23 8.15 -11.19
C LEU A 42 -1.09 8.44 -9.95
N ARG A 43 -0.48 8.96 -8.88
CA ARG A 43 -1.21 9.41 -7.69
C ARG A 43 -2.24 10.50 -8.04
N ALA A 44 -1.86 11.47 -8.85
CA ALA A 44 -2.76 12.57 -9.23
C ALA A 44 -4.01 12.05 -9.97
N GLU A 45 -3.86 11.07 -10.84
CA GLU A 45 -4.99 10.40 -11.50
C GLU A 45 -5.90 9.68 -10.49
N CYS A 46 -5.31 8.98 -9.50
CA CYS A 46 -6.08 8.29 -8.46
C CYS A 46 -6.83 9.28 -7.56
N VAL A 47 -6.19 10.39 -7.17
CA VAL A 47 -6.85 11.45 -6.39
C VAL A 47 -8.02 12.06 -7.17
N ALA A 48 -7.84 12.33 -8.47
CA ALA A 48 -8.90 12.88 -9.31
C ALA A 48 -10.11 11.93 -9.46
N ALA A 49 -9.88 10.63 -9.37
CA ALA A 49 -10.91 9.59 -9.44
C ALA A 49 -11.44 9.15 -8.07
N ASP A 50 -10.96 9.75 -6.98
CA ASP A 50 -11.25 9.35 -5.59
C ASP A 50 -10.97 7.87 -5.31
N VAL A 51 -9.87 7.35 -5.88
CA VAL A 51 -9.42 5.96 -5.73
C VAL A 51 -8.21 5.91 -4.81
N THR A 52 -8.23 4.98 -3.85
CA THR A 52 -7.11 4.77 -2.91
C THR A 52 -5.81 4.46 -3.67
N PHE A 53 -4.74 5.16 -3.30
CA PHE A 53 -3.41 4.98 -3.88
C PHE A 53 -2.39 4.65 -2.80
N ASN A 54 -1.65 3.54 -2.99
CA ASN A 54 -0.61 3.11 -2.08
C ASN A 54 0.73 2.97 -2.81
N PHE A 55 1.69 3.78 -2.41
CA PHE A 55 3.09 3.64 -2.80
C PHE A 55 3.81 2.80 -1.74
N ILE A 56 4.03 1.51 -2.06
CA ILE A 56 4.46 0.51 -1.07
C ILE A 56 5.97 0.37 -0.95
N GLU A 57 6.72 0.63 -2.04
CA GLU A 57 8.18 0.55 -2.04
C GLU A 57 8.80 1.39 -3.15
N THR A 58 9.96 2.00 -2.88
CA THR A 58 10.69 2.82 -3.86
C THR A 58 11.39 1.97 -4.92
N GLY A 59 11.61 0.69 -4.65
CA GLY A 59 12.54 -0.15 -5.40
C GLY A 59 13.99 0.08 -4.98
N THR A 60 14.88 -0.76 -5.52
CA THR A 60 16.34 -0.71 -5.26
C THR A 60 16.97 0.57 -5.81
N VAL A 61 16.51 1.03 -6.97
CA VAL A 61 16.98 2.25 -7.63
C VAL A 61 15.81 3.23 -7.71
N PHE A 62 15.94 4.35 -7.02
CA PHE A 62 14.91 5.38 -6.95
C PHE A 62 15.45 6.72 -7.41
N VAL A 63 14.75 7.41 -8.31
CA VAL A 63 15.14 8.71 -8.83
C VAL A 63 14.14 9.77 -8.38
N LYS A 64 14.65 10.85 -7.78
CA LYS A 64 13.85 11.99 -7.36
C LYS A 64 14.66 13.28 -7.51
N ASP A 65 14.06 14.31 -8.09
CA ASP A 65 14.69 15.63 -8.30
C ASP A 65 16.05 15.52 -9.00
N GLY A 66 16.14 14.65 -10.02
CA GLY A 66 17.37 14.39 -10.78
C GLY A 66 18.45 13.61 -10.03
N ARG A 67 18.21 13.19 -8.79
CA ARG A 67 19.16 12.42 -7.97
C ARG A 67 18.75 10.95 -7.92
N THR A 68 19.74 10.08 -8.04
CA THR A 68 19.56 8.63 -7.92
C THR A 68 19.93 8.16 -6.53
N TYR A 69 19.01 7.44 -5.91
CA TYR A 69 19.17 6.83 -4.59
C TYR A 69 19.20 5.31 -4.74
N ARG A 70 20.17 4.67 -4.08
CA ARG A 70 20.20 3.21 -3.97
C ARG A 70 19.64 2.79 -2.60
N MET A 71 18.60 1.96 -2.62
CA MET A 71 17.89 1.48 -1.45
C MET A 71 18.12 -0.04 -1.29
N PRO A 72 19.18 -0.47 -0.58
CA PRO A 72 19.64 -1.86 -0.63
C PRO A 72 18.73 -2.86 0.08
N SER A 73 17.82 -2.39 0.95
CA SER A 73 16.93 -3.29 1.69
C SER A 73 15.46 -2.97 1.47
N LYS A 74 14.63 -4.00 1.38
CA LYS A 74 13.18 -3.87 1.24
C LYS A 74 12.56 -3.02 2.35
N ARG A 75 13.04 -3.19 3.59
CA ARG A 75 12.61 -2.37 4.72
C ARG A 75 12.88 -0.88 4.52
N LEU A 76 14.04 -0.53 3.95
CA LEU A 76 14.36 0.87 3.63
C LEU A 76 13.46 1.39 2.50
N GLN A 77 13.26 0.60 1.45
CA GLN A 77 12.41 0.95 0.31
C GLN A 77 10.97 1.26 0.76
N SER A 78 10.36 0.38 1.55
CA SER A 78 9.01 0.56 2.09
C SER A 78 8.93 1.76 3.02
N ARG A 79 9.91 1.93 3.92
CA ARG A 79 9.96 3.08 4.83
C ARG A 79 10.06 4.41 4.08
N MET A 80 10.85 4.48 3.01
CA MET A 80 11.02 5.70 2.22
C MET A 80 9.79 5.99 1.36
N ALA A 81 9.15 4.95 0.81
CA ALA A 81 7.87 5.10 0.12
C ALA A 81 6.80 5.67 1.06
N TYR A 82 6.65 5.12 2.27
CA TYR A 82 5.72 5.63 3.28
C TYR A 82 6.03 7.10 3.67
N LYS A 83 7.30 7.42 3.94
CA LYS A 83 7.73 8.77 4.30
C LYS A 83 7.57 9.81 3.18
N SER A 84 7.41 9.36 1.94
CA SER A 84 7.18 10.26 0.79
C SER A 84 5.84 10.99 0.87
N GLY A 85 4.89 10.52 1.69
CA GLY A 85 3.54 11.09 1.81
C GLY A 85 2.68 10.86 0.56
N MET A 86 3.05 9.92 -0.31
CA MET A 86 2.31 9.68 -1.55
C MET A 86 1.04 8.87 -1.37
N ASN A 87 0.89 8.15 -0.25
CA ASN A 87 -0.34 7.40 0.01
C ASN A 87 -1.55 8.34 0.07
N TYR A 88 -2.65 7.88 -0.49
CA TYR A 88 -3.91 8.60 -0.51
C TYR A 88 -5.04 7.62 -0.21
N GLN A 89 -5.90 7.98 0.73
CA GLN A 89 -7.12 7.25 1.05
C GLN A 89 -8.26 7.89 0.26
N GLY A 90 -8.77 7.16 -0.72
CA GLY A 90 -9.94 7.54 -1.51
C GLY A 90 -11.25 7.09 -0.84
N ARG A 91 -12.29 6.92 -1.66
CA ARG A 91 -13.60 6.42 -1.18
C ARG A 91 -13.44 5.10 -0.44
N PRO A 92 -14.36 4.78 0.50
CA PRO A 92 -14.35 3.50 1.20
C PRO A 92 -14.34 2.32 0.22
N LEU A 93 -13.55 1.30 0.55
CA LEU A 93 -13.51 0.06 -0.24
C LEU A 93 -14.75 -0.77 0.09
N HIS A 94 -15.48 -1.17 -0.95
CA HIS A 94 -16.62 -2.05 -0.84
C HIS A 94 -16.30 -3.38 -1.52
N PHE A 95 -16.22 -4.45 -0.73
CA PHE A 95 -16.02 -5.79 -1.22
C PHE A 95 -17.32 -6.58 -1.13
N ASP A 96 -17.85 -7.03 -2.25
CA ASP A 96 -18.95 -8.01 -2.29
C ASP A 96 -18.35 -9.40 -2.06
N LEU A 97 -18.13 -9.72 -0.80
CA LEU A 97 -17.54 -10.99 -0.40
C LEU A 97 -18.56 -12.11 -0.51
N ARG A 98 -18.27 -13.07 -1.38
CA ARG A 98 -19.12 -14.24 -1.63
C ARG A 98 -18.33 -15.52 -1.43
N ASP A 99 -19.04 -16.55 -0.99
CA ASP A 99 -18.51 -17.91 -0.92
C ASP A 99 -18.36 -18.52 -2.33
N PRO A 100 -17.75 -19.71 -2.48
CA PRO A 100 -17.61 -20.39 -3.76
C PRO A 100 -18.93 -20.74 -4.46
N LEU A 101 -20.05 -20.73 -3.75
CA LEU A 101 -21.40 -20.96 -4.29
C LEU A 101 -22.10 -19.67 -4.70
N GLY A 102 -21.46 -18.50 -4.46
CA GLY A 102 -21.97 -17.19 -4.81
C GLY A 102 -22.88 -16.55 -3.74
N TRP A 103 -23.01 -17.13 -2.54
CA TRP A 103 -23.75 -16.54 -1.44
C TRP A 103 -22.94 -15.46 -0.72
N PRO A 104 -23.59 -14.37 -0.25
CA PRO A 104 -22.91 -13.39 0.56
C PRO A 104 -22.32 -14.00 1.82
N ILE A 105 -21.05 -13.71 2.13
CA ILE A 105 -20.43 -14.14 3.38
C ILE A 105 -20.97 -13.25 4.50
N PRO A 106 -21.63 -13.83 5.53
CA PRO A 106 -22.10 -13.09 6.70
C PRO A 106 -20.97 -12.34 7.40
N GLU A 107 -21.28 -11.24 8.05
CA GLU A 107 -20.25 -10.39 8.67
C GLU A 107 -19.47 -11.12 9.77
N GLU A 108 -20.16 -11.98 10.52
CA GLU A 108 -19.57 -12.85 11.55
C GLU A 108 -18.55 -13.84 11.04
N ASP A 109 -18.67 -14.24 9.76
CA ASP A 109 -17.75 -15.21 9.10
C ASP A 109 -16.64 -14.51 8.32
N ARG A 110 -16.65 -13.17 8.25
CA ARG A 110 -15.61 -12.41 7.59
C ARG A 110 -14.35 -12.36 8.45
N TYR A 111 -13.19 -12.44 7.79
CA TYR A 111 -11.92 -12.21 8.48
C TYR A 111 -11.87 -10.76 8.97
N HIS A 112 -11.95 -10.61 10.27
CA HIS A 112 -11.62 -9.36 10.93
C HIS A 112 -10.14 -9.42 11.32
N PRO A 113 -9.26 -8.56 10.77
CA PRO A 113 -7.89 -8.52 11.23
C PRO A 113 -7.93 -8.30 12.74
N GLY A 114 -7.37 -9.25 13.48
CA GLY A 114 -7.42 -9.29 14.94
C GLY A 114 -6.57 -8.20 15.58
N TYR A 115 -6.96 -6.96 15.37
CA TYR A 115 -6.53 -5.89 16.25
C TYR A 115 -7.28 -6.11 17.57
N GLY A 116 -6.62 -6.73 18.54
CA GLY A 116 -7.18 -6.85 19.87
C GLY A 116 -7.45 -5.46 20.47
N PRO A 117 -8.32 -5.37 21.47
CA PRO A 117 -8.69 -4.09 22.11
C PRO A 117 -7.48 -3.27 22.59
N HIS A 118 -6.34 -3.89 22.77
CA HIS A 118 -5.08 -3.21 23.13
C HIS A 118 -4.38 -2.48 21.98
N CYS A 119 -4.76 -2.73 20.73
CA CYS A 119 -4.11 -2.09 19.58
C CYS A 119 -4.56 -0.64 19.42
N GLU A 120 -5.69 -0.26 19.96
CA GLU A 120 -6.17 1.14 19.90
C GLU A 120 -5.29 2.08 20.72
N GLU A 121 -4.71 1.58 21.81
CA GLU A 121 -3.81 2.33 22.68
C GLU A 121 -2.32 2.07 22.39
N CYS A 122 -2.01 1.25 21.39
CA CYS A 122 -0.63 0.86 21.10
C CYS A 122 0.12 1.99 20.39
N ALA A 123 1.21 2.45 20.99
CA ALA A 123 2.08 3.49 20.43
C ALA A 123 2.69 3.12 19.05
N THR A 124 2.72 1.82 18.72
CA THR A 124 3.24 1.32 17.44
C THR A 124 2.14 0.95 16.45
N ARG A 125 0.87 1.29 16.73
CA ARG A 125 -0.29 0.94 15.90
C ARG A 125 -0.11 1.26 14.41
N LEU A 126 0.43 2.44 14.11
CA LEU A 126 0.63 2.92 12.73
C LEU A 126 1.76 2.18 11.97
N THR A 127 2.59 1.43 12.67
CA THR A 127 3.72 0.68 12.12
C THR A 127 3.58 -0.83 12.35
N CYS A 128 2.48 -1.26 12.95
CA CYS A 128 2.24 -2.66 13.30
C CYS A 128 1.70 -3.41 12.06
N ASN A 129 2.36 -4.52 11.72
CA ASN A 129 1.95 -5.39 10.62
C ASN A 129 1.00 -6.52 11.08
N GLY A 130 0.48 -6.45 12.29
CA GLY A 130 -0.39 -7.46 12.90
C GLY A 130 0.17 -7.97 14.23
N CYS A 131 -0.71 -8.45 15.10
CA CYS A 131 -0.38 -8.86 16.46
C CYS A 131 0.57 -10.06 16.57
N ALA A 132 0.69 -10.88 15.54
CA ALA A 132 1.54 -12.08 15.56
C ALA A 132 3.04 -11.76 15.63
N ASP A 133 3.46 -10.58 15.15
CA ASP A 133 4.88 -10.30 14.94
C ASP A 133 5.46 -9.28 15.93
N CYS A 134 4.64 -8.59 16.73
CA CYS A 134 5.18 -7.46 17.49
C CYS A 134 5.69 -7.80 18.90
N GLY A 135 5.43 -8.99 19.43
CA GLY A 135 5.82 -9.37 20.80
C GLY A 135 5.36 -8.40 21.91
N ALA A 136 4.78 -7.26 21.52
CA ALA A 136 4.26 -6.29 22.48
C ALA A 136 2.90 -6.73 23.03
N CYS A 137 2.17 -7.56 22.29
CA CYS A 137 0.89 -8.12 22.71
C CYS A 137 1.08 -9.30 23.69
N GLU A 138 2.14 -10.09 23.52
CA GLU A 138 2.45 -11.21 24.43
C GLU A 138 2.84 -10.75 25.84
N ARG A 139 3.42 -9.56 25.97
CA ARG A 139 3.85 -8.99 27.27
C ARG A 139 2.73 -8.40 28.11
N ARG A 140 1.50 -8.31 27.60
CA ARG A 140 0.34 -7.75 28.31
C ARG A 140 -0.69 -8.81 28.71
N SER A 141 -0.39 -10.09 28.47
CA SER A 141 -1.26 -11.22 28.86
C SER A 141 -0.86 -11.84 30.20
N VAL A 142 -0.17 -11.09 31.08
CA VAL A 142 0.17 -11.50 32.45
C VAL A 142 -0.49 -10.54 33.43
#